data_83e4721091fd0154d324c8fffe599552
#
_entry.id   83e4721091fd0154d324c8fffe599552
#
_cell.length_a   1.000
_cell.length_b   1.000
_cell.length_c   1.000
_cell.angle_alpha   90.00
_cell.angle_beta   90.00
_cell.angle_gamma   90.00
#
_symmetry.space_group_name_H-M   'P 1'
#
loop_
_entity.id
_entity.type
_entity.pdbx_description
1 polymer ?
#
loop_
_entity_poly.entity_id
_entity_poly.type
_entity_poly.pdbx_seq_one_letter_code
_entity_poly.pdbx_strand_id
1 'polypeptide(L)'
;MIDAGVLRGVGYQVDTIAEHRGFVSAVVRRDGESTILDWAHESSWRFLPLVDIASGGVMLHPIDLAINKLVALANRREPRDVVDVIFADMHILPFPALVWAVVEKNPGLNPASYLEQFRRRTITPEDAAYLRFTGAYRVEDAAQHFRRMIDATDAFIAGNTRREPGALLQDRRTGSFFLPQSDGDWMHTREHRGALGGVIAQPADMAIG
;
A
#
# COMPACT_ATOMS: atom_id res chain seq x y z
N MET A 1 13.42 -15.58 -11.33
CA MET A 1 13.34 -14.86 -12.61
C MET A 1 12.17 -15.48 -13.36
N ILE A 2 11.08 -14.75 -13.56
CA ILE A 2 10.04 -15.25 -14.47
C ILE A 2 10.71 -15.27 -15.83
N ASP A 3 10.74 -16.44 -16.40
CA ASP A 3 11.45 -16.65 -17.63
C ASP A 3 10.72 -15.92 -18.76
N ALA A 4 11.33 -14.89 -19.33
CA ALA A 4 10.84 -14.28 -20.56
C ALA A 4 10.59 -15.34 -21.65
N GLY A 5 11.27 -16.49 -21.55
CA GLY A 5 11.04 -17.68 -22.36
C GLY A 5 9.62 -18.24 -22.20
N VAL A 6 9.04 -18.23 -21.00
CA VAL A 6 7.66 -18.68 -20.78
C VAL A 6 6.67 -17.80 -21.53
N LEU A 7 6.83 -16.47 -21.44
CA LEU A 7 5.99 -15.52 -22.16
C LEU A 7 6.13 -15.66 -23.67
N ARG A 8 7.37 -15.80 -24.16
CA ARG A 8 7.64 -16.04 -25.59
C ARG A 8 7.06 -17.38 -26.05
N GLY A 9 7.13 -18.42 -25.21
CA GLY A 9 6.56 -19.74 -25.48
C GLY A 9 5.05 -19.75 -25.66
N VAL A 10 4.33 -18.78 -25.08
CA VAL A 10 2.87 -18.61 -25.24
C VAL A 10 2.52 -17.45 -26.20
N GLY A 11 3.46 -17.00 -27.03
CA GLY A 11 3.20 -16.10 -28.16
C GLY A 11 3.33 -14.61 -27.85
N TYR A 12 3.89 -14.22 -26.72
CA TYR A 12 4.20 -12.82 -26.44
C TYR A 12 5.56 -12.42 -27.01
N GLN A 13 5.63 -11.21 -27.52
CA GLN A 13 6.90 -10.52 -27.78
C GLN A 13 7.34 -9.85 -26.45
N VAL A 14 8.61 -10.05 -26.07
CA VAL A 14 9.16 -9.51 -24.82
C VAL A 14 10.46 -8.77 -25.12
N ASP A 15 10.42 -7.46 -24.94
CA ASP A 15 11.55 -6.56 -25.15
C ASP A 15 11.99 -5.99 -23.79
N THR A 16 13.16 -6.42 -23.31
CA THR A 16 13.75 -5.91 -22.08
C THR A 16 14.19 -4.47 -22.27
N ILE A 17 13.71 -3.57 -21.40
CA ILE A 17 14.02 -2.13 -21.42
C ILE A 17 14.96 -1.70 -20.30
N ALA A 18 15.01 -2.46 -19.21
CA ALA A 18 15.95 -2.26 -18.12
C ALA A 18 16.26 -3.60 -17.44
N GLU A 19 17.53 -3.80 -17.06
CA GLU A 19 17.97 -4.94 -16.29
C GLU A 19 19.07 -4.51 -15.32
N HIS A 20 18.80 -4.70 -14.01
CA HIS A 20 19.74 -4.43 -12.93
C HIS A 20 19.68 -5.57 -11.92
N ARG A 21 20.62 -5.62 -10.98
CA ARG A 21 20.59 -6.62 -9.91
C ARG A 21 19.28 -6.51 -9.11
N GLY A 22 18.45 -7.54 -9.20
CA GLY A 22 17.16 -7.61 -8.50
C GLY A 22 16.00 -6.87 -9.18
N PHE A 23 16.18 -6.36 -10.40
CA PHE A 23 15.10 -5.69 -11.14
C PHE A 23 15.24 -5.94 -12.65
N VAL A 24 14.13 -6.31 -13.27
CA VAL A 24 13.99 -6.41 -14.74
C VAL A 24 12.69 -5.72 -15.14
N SER A 25 12.74 -4.90 -16.18
CA SER A 25 11.56 -4.28 -16.80
C SER A 25 11.54 -4.64 -18.28
N ALA A 26 10.38 -5.01 -18.76
CA ALA A 26 10.19 -5.35 -20.17
C ALA A 26 8.83 -4.86 -20.70
N VAL A 27 8.82 -4.47 -21.98
CA VAL A 27 7.56 -4.29 -22.72
C VAL A 27 7.13 -5.64 -23.27
N VAL A 28 5.93 -6.03 -22.96
CA VAL A 28 5.31 -7.28 -23.43
C VAL A 28 4.18 -6.92 -24.40
N ARG A 29 4.20 -7.55 -25.60
CA ARG A 29 3.23 -7.26 -26.67
C ARG A 29 2.59 -8.54 -27.17
N ARG A 30 1.29 -8.46 -27.45
CA ARG A 30 0.53 -9.52 -28.14
C ARG A 30 -0.72 -8.91 -28.78
N ASP A 31 -1.07 -9.33 -29.98
CA ASP A 31 -2.30 -8.98 -30.70
C ASP A 31 -2.55 -7.45 -30.81
N GLY A 32 -1.48 -6.66 -30.95
CA GLY A 32 -1.54 -5.19 -31.03
C GLY A 32 -1.61 -4.47 -29.69
N GLU A 33 -1.74 -5.20 -28.58
CA GLU A 33 -1.72 -4.67 -27.22
C GLU A 33 -0.31 -4.69 -26.64
N SER A 34 -0.04 -3.79 -25.69
CA SER A 34 1.25 -3.75 -25.00
C SER A 34 1.10 -3.36 -23.53
N THR A 35 1.94 -3.95 -22.70
CA THR A 35 2.05 -3.58 -21.27
C THR A 35 3.52 -3.64 -20.85
N ILE A 36 3.82 -2.94 -19.73
CA ILE A 36 5.12 -3.06 -19.07
C ILE A 36 4.98 -4.05 -17.93
N LEU A 37 5.92 -4.99 -17.86
CA LEU A 37 6.08 -5.89 -16.73
C LEU A 37 7.38 -5.59 -16.01
N ASP A 38 7.27 -5.36 -14.71
CA ASP A 38 8.40 -5.16 -13.83
C ASP A 38 8.53 -6.35 -12.88
N TRP A 39 9.72 -6.93 -12.83
CA TRP A 39 10.10 -7.95 -11.86
C TRP A 39 11.11 -7.35 -10.92
N ALA A 40 10.73 -7.22 -9.66
CA ALA A 40 11.58 -6.68 -8.62
C ALA A 40 11.80 -7.72 -7.51
N HIS A 41 13.04 -7.85 -7.06
CA HIS A 41 13.33 -8.60 -5.84
C HIS A 41 13.00 -7.71 -4.65
N GLU A 42 12.00 -8.09 -3.88
CA GLU A 42 11.59 -7.43 -2.65
C GLU A 42 11.80 -8.34 -1.43
N SER A 43 11.85 -7.71 -0.25
CA SER A 43 11.85 -8.43 1.00
C SER A 43 10.59 -9.30 1.11
N SER A 44 10.74 -10.51 1.62
CA SER A 44 9.61 -11.37 1.95
C SER A 44 8.87 -10.94 3.22
N TRP A 45 9.37 -9.91 3.92
CA TRP A 45 8.71 -9.36 5.10
C TRP A 45 7.41 -8.61 4.71
N ARG A 46 6.31 -8.92 5.38
CA ARG A 46 5.00 -8.32 5.18
C ARG A 46 4.12 -8.51 6.41
N PHE A 47 3.03 -7.76 6.48
CA PHE A 47 2.08 -7.91 7.59
C PHE A 47 1.24 -9.18 7.46
N LEU A 48 0.77 -9.48 6.26
CA LEU A 48 -0.21 -10.54 6.00
C LEU A 48 0.32 -11.54 4.96
N PRO A 49 -0.12 -12.80 4.99
CA PRO A 49 0.21 -13.77 3.96
C PRO A 49 -0.23 -13.32 2.57
N LEU A 50 0.36 -13.91 1.54
CA LEU A 50 -0.13 -13.77 0.17
C LEU A 50 -1.58 -14.28 0.09
N VAL A 51 -2.33 -13.71 -0.83
CA VAL A 51 -3.70 -14.13 -1.12
C VAL A 51 -3.79 -14.76 -2.51
N ASP A 52 -4.59 -15.80 -2.63
CA ASP A 52 -4.85 -16.42 -3.92
C ASP A 52 -5.76 -15.53 -4.77
N ILE A 53 -5.50 -15.50 -6.07
CA ILE A 53 -6.35 -14.78 -7.03
C ILE A 53 -7.14 -15.78 -7.89
N ALA A 54 -8.38 -15.42 -8.22
CA ALA A 54 -9.32 -16.33 -8.92
C ALA A 54 -8.82 -16.78 -10.30
N SER A 55 -7.98 -15.98 -10.96
CA SER A 55 -7.34 -16.31 -12.24
C SER A 55 -6.15 -17.27 -12.12
N GLY A 56 -5.82 -17.71 -10.92
CA GLY A 56 -4.61 -18.48 -10.59
C GLY A 56 -3.41 -17.59 -10.24
N GLY A 57 -2.59 -18.11 -9.32
CA GLY A 57 -1.45 -17.39 -8.77
C GLY A 57 -1.76 -16.70 -7.44
N VAL A 58 -0.79 -15.92 -6.97
CA VAL A 58 -0.85 -15.24 -5.68
C VAL A 58 -0.52 -13.76 -5.83
N MET A 59 -1.07 -12.93 -4.93
CA MET A 59 -0.74 -11.50 -4.85
C MET A 59 -0.47 -11.11 -3.40
N LEU A 60 0.16 -9.96 -3.21
CA LEU A 60 0.24 -9.35 -1.89
C LEU A 60 -1.17 -9.06 -1.37
N HIS A 61 -1.34 -9.22 -0.07
CA HIS A 61 -2.59 -8.77 0.58
C HIS A 61 -2.83 -7.29 0.28
N PRO A 62 -4.08 -6.83 0.01
CA PRO A 62 -4.38 -5.43 -0.32
C PRO A 62 -3.79 -4.41 0.67
N ILE A 63 -3.77 -4.72 1.97
CA ILE A 63 -3.16 -3.86 3.00
C ILE A 63 -1.63 -3.75 2.79
N ASP A 64 -0.94 -4.85 2.51
CA ASP A 64 0.50 -4.81 2.22
C ASP A 64 0.82 -4.06 0.93
N LEU A 65 -0.04 -4.19 -0.10
CA LEU A 65 0.06 -3.37 -1.32
C LEU A 65 -0.10 -1.88 -1.01
N ALA A 66 -1.10 -1.51 -0.20
CA ALA A 66 -1.31 -0.12 0.24
C ALA A 66 -0.10 0.43 1.00
N ILE A 67 0.46 -0.34 1.93
CA ILE A 67 1.67 0.04 2.67
C ILE A 67 2.87 0.19 1.75
N ASN A 68 3.06 -0.69 0.76
CA ASN A 68 4.11 -0.55 -0.25
C ASN A 68 3.94 0.72 -1.09
N LYS A 69 2.69 1.15 -1.36
CA LYS A 69 2.41 2.42 -2.03
C LYS A 69 2.78 3.63 -1.17
N LEU A 70 2.63 3.57 0.16
CA LEU A 70 3.13 4.60 1.06
C LEU A 70 4.66 4.69 1.02
N VAL A 71 5.34 3.56 1.03
CA VAL A 71 6.81 3.52 0.89
C VAL A 71 7.25 4.11 -0.44
N ALA A 72 6.58 3.77 -1.54
CA ALA A 72 6.85 4.33 -2.87
C ALA A 72 6.63 5.84 -2.89
N LEU A 73 5.48 6.32 -2.39
CA LEU A 73 5.12 7.73 -2.30
C LEU A 73 6.14 8.54 -1.48
N ALA A 74 6.71 7.96 -0.42
CA ALA A 74 7.77 8.61 0.35
C ALA A 74 9.07 8.75 -0.47
N ASN A 75 9.45 7.73 -1.23
CA ASN A 75 10.76 7.61 -1.85
C ASN A 75 10.86 8.20 -3.26
N ARG A 76 9.75 8.36 -3.97
CA ARG A 76 9.75 8.85 -5.36
C ARG A 76 8.62 9.84 -5.62
N ARG A 77 8.73 10.60 -6.72
CA ARG A 77 7.70 11.53 -7.18
C ARG A 77 6.97 10.92 -8.38
N GLU A 78 5.99 10.07 -8.10
CA GLU A 78 5.11 9.48 -9.10
C GLU A 78 3.66 9.89 -8.80
N PRO A 79 3.00 10.68 -9.67
CA PRO A 79 1.63 11.16 -9.42
C PRO A 79 0.62 10.03 -9.19
N ARG A 80 0.80 8.89 -9.86
CA ARG A 80 -0.05 7.71 -9.66
C ARG A 80 -0.01 7.18 -8.22
N ASP A 81 1.12 7.30 -7.51
CA ASP A 81 1.21 6.83 -6.13
C ASP A 81 0.29 7.64 -5.19
N VAL A 82 0.05 8.94 -5.48
CA VAL A 82 -0.94 9.75 -4.76
C VAL A 82 -2.36 9.19 -4.97
N VAL A 83 -2.69 8.84 -6.21
CA VAL A 83 -4.00 8.26 -6.56
C VAL A 83 -4.19 6.90 -5.89
N ASP A 84 -3.16 6.06 -5.94
CA ASP A 84 -3.18 4.73 -5.33
C ASP A 84 -3.38 4.79 -3.81
N VAL A 85 -2.74 5.75 -3.10
CA VAL A 85 -2.94 5.89 -1.65
C VAL A 85 -4.30 6.50 -1.29
N ILE A 86 -4.86 7.38 -2.14
CA ILE A 86 -6.25 7.85 -1.97
C ILE A 86 -7.22 6.68 -2.13
N PHE A 87 -7.03 5.84 -3.14
CA PHE A 87 -7.83 4.63 -3.32
C PHE A 87 -7.72 3.70 -2.10
N ALA A 88 -6.51 3.53 -1.57
CA ALA A 88 -6.28 2.70 -0.39
C ALA A 88 -7.00 3.23 0.85
N ASP A 89 -6.98 4.57 1.08
CA ASP A 89 -7.73 5.22 2.16
C ASP A 89 -9.23 4.96 2.07
N MET A 90 -9.78 5.05 0.87
CA MET A 90 -11.22 4.91 0.63
C MET A 90 -11.73 3.46 0.67
N HIS A 91 -10.89 2.47 0.31
CA HIS A 91 -11.37 1.12 0.00
C HIS A 91 -10.64 0.00 0.75
N ILE A 92 -9.51 0.26 1.36
CA ILE A 92 -8.69 -0.78 2.01
C ILE A 92 -8.58 -0.54 3.52
N LEU A 93 -7.97 0.56 3.92
CA LEU A 93 -7.76 0.92 5.32
C LEU A 93 -7.51 2.43 5.42
N PRO A 94 -8.09 3.14 6.41
CA PRO A 94 -7.85 4.57 6.59
C PRO A 94 -6.36 4.93 6.61
N PHE A 95 -6.01 5.99 5.89
CA PHE A 95 -4.63 6.42 5.70
C PHE A 95 -3.85 6.62 7.02
N PRO A 96 -4.43 7.18 8.11
CA PRO A 96 -3.73 7.25 9.39
C PRO A 96 -3.30 5.87 9.94
N ALA A 97 -4.11 4.83 9.74
CA ALA A 97 -3.75 3.47 10.17
C ALA A 97 -2.64 2.88 9.30
N LEU A 98 -2.65 3.15 7.99
CA LEU A 98 -1.58 2.75 7.08
C LEU A 98 -0.26 3.45 7.43
N VAL A 99 -0.30 4.78 7.71
CA VAL A 99 0.87 5.56 8.13
C VAL A 99 1.39 5.12 9.49
N TRP A 100 0.51 4.70 10.39
CA TRP A 100 0.89 4.13 11.67
C TRP A 100 1.67 2.81 11.50
N ALA A 101 1.23 1.96 10.59
CA ALA A 101 1.83 0.66 10.34
C ALA A 101 3.13 0.74 9.51
N VAL A 102 3.22 1.67 8.53
CA VAL A 102 4.32 1.68 7.54
C VAL A 102 5.72 1.82 8.15
N VAL A 103 5.83 2.39 9.36
CA VAL A 103 7.14 2.57 10.04
C VAL A 103 7.83 1.24 10.34
N GLU A 104 7.09 0.15 10.46
CA GLU A 104 7.67 -1.19 10.64
C GLU A 104 8.53 -1.61 9.44
N LYS A 105 8.20 -1.13 8.23
CA LYS A 105 9.01 -1.40 7.03
C LYS A 105 10.31 -0.61 6.97
N ASN A 106 10.41 0.47 7.74
CA ASN A 106 11.60 1.29 7.83
C ASN A 106 11.78 1.83 9.27
N PRO A 107 12.40 1.04 10.15
CA PRO A 107 12.57 1.41 11.57
C PRO A 107 13.35 2.71 11.82
N GLY A 108 13.99 3.28 10.80
CA GLY A 108 14.67 4.59 10.89
C GLY A 108 13.73 5.80 10.77
N LEU A 109 12.45 5.59 10.44
CA LEU A 109 11.47 6.64 10.29
C LEU A 109 10.36 6.48 11.33
N ASN A 110 9.73 7.60 11.67
CA ASN A 110 8.52 7.63 12.48
C ASN A 110 7.33 8.15 11.65
N PRO A 111 6.07 8.09 12.13
CA PRO A 111 4.92 8.56 11.37
C PRO A 111 5.01 10.02 10.93
N ALA A 112 5.55 10.91 11.77
CA ALA A 112 5.71 12.33 11.43
C ALA A 112 6.73 12.53 10.30
N SER A 113 7.81 11.73 10.27
CA SER A 113 8.79 11.74 9.18
C SER A 113 8.17 11.33 7.84
N TYR A 114 7.27 10.36 7.84
CA TYR A 114 6.51 10.00 6.64
C TYR A 114 5.58 11.13 6.20
N LEU A 115 4.84 11.75 7.13
CA LEU A 115 3.96 12.88 6.80
C LEU A 115 4.72 14.06 6.22
N GLU A 116 5.90 14.36 6.74
CA GLU A 116 6.75 15.42 6.18
C GLU A 116 7.13 15.15 4.72
N GLN A 117 7.39 13.89 4.37
CA GLN A 117 7.63 13.49 2.99
C GLN A 117 6.36 13.57 2.15
N PHE A 118 5.20 13.12 2.66
CA PHE A 118 3.93 13.15 1.95
C PHE A 118 3.44 14.57 1.68
N ARG A 119 3.65 15.54 2.59
CA ARG A 119 3.33 16.96 2.37
C ARG A 119 4.01 17.55 1.14
N ARG A 120 5.15 17.00 0.75
CA ARG A 120 5.90 17.41 -0.46
C ARG A 120 5.37 16.75 -1.73
N ARG A 121 4.40 15.84 -1.59
CA ARG A 121 3.76 15.16 -2.71
C ARG A 121 2.43 15.85 -3.02
N THR A 122 2.17 16.01 -4.29
CA THR A 122 0.91 16.55 -4.78
C THR A 122 0.66 16.00 -6.17
N ILE A 123 -0.57 16.09 -6.61
CA ILE A 123 -0.98 15.83 -7.98
C ILE A 123 -1.40 17.16 -8.59
N THR A 124 -0.87 17.46 -9.78
CA THR A 124 -1.17 18.69 -10.52
C THR A 124 -2.04 18.38 -11.74
N PRO A 125 -2.70 19.39 -12.34
CA PRO A 125 -3.43 19.20 -13.60
C PRO A 125 -2.55 18.66 -14.74
N GLU A 126 -1.27 19.05 -14.78
CA GLU A 126 -0.30 18.53 -15.75
C GLU A 126 -0.03 17.05 -15.52
N ASP A 127 0.14 16.62 -14.26
CA ASP A 127 0.31 15.22 -13.89
C ASP A 127 -0.89 14.38 -14.36
N ALA A 128 -2.11 14.92 -14.22
CA ALA A 128 -3.34 14.24 -14.62
C ALA A 128 -3.43 13.95 -16.11
N ALA A 129 -2.82 14.80 -16.95
CA ALA A 129 -2.82 14.59 -18.40
C ALA A 129 -2.11 13.30 -18.81
N TYR A 130 -1.22 12.78 -17.97
CA TYR A 130 -0.47 11.53 -18.21
C TYR A 130 -1.08 10.32 -17.52
N LEU A 131 -2.04 10.53 -16.59
CA LEU A 131 -2.69 9.45 -15.87
C LEU A 131 -3.92 8.98 -16.64
N ARG A 132 -4.01 7.67 -16.84
CA ARG A 132 -5.22 7.03 -17.42
C ARG A 132 -6.12 6.58 -16.27
N PHE A 133 -7.18 7.32 -16.03
CA PHE A 133 -8.20 6.92 -15.05
C PHE A 133 -9.29 6.08 -15.72
N THR A 134 -9.75 5.06 -15.02
CA THR A 134 -10.87 4.20 -15.47
C THR A 134 -12.24 4.80 -15.15
N GLY A 135 -12.28 5.97 -14.51
CA GLY A 135 -13.51 6.70 -14.15
C GLY A 135 -13.32 8.21 -14.17
N ALA A 136 -14.40 8.94 -13.94
CA ALA A 136 -14.37 10.39 -13.81
C ALA A 136 -13.64 10.76 -12.50
N TYR A 137 -12.46 11.30 -12.62
CA TYR A 137 -11.62 11.70 -11.50
C TYR A 137 -11.16 13.16 -11.69
N ARG A 138 -11.46 14.01 -10.71
CA ARG A 138 -11.02 15.42 -10.73
C ARG A 138 -9.77 15.57 -9.87
N VAL A 139 -8.73 16.15 -10.45
CA VAL A 139 -7.44 16.34 -9.79
C VAL A 139 -7.56 17.22 -8.55
N GLU A 140 -8.39 18.25 -8.62
CA GLU A 140 -8.65 19.17 -7.51
C GLU A 140 -9.25 18.43 -6.31
N ASP A 141 -10.19 17.52 -6.56
CA ASP A 141 -10.84 16.70 -5.54
C ASP A 141 -9.82 15.74 -4.91
N ALA A 142 -8.94 15.17 -5.73
CA ALA A 142 -7.83 14.32 -5.25
C ALA A 142 -6.86 15.09 -4.37
N ALA A 143 -6.40 16.24 -4.82
CA ALA A 143 -5.46 17.06 -4.05
C ALA A 143 -6.08 17.52 -2.72
N GLN A 144 -7.39 17.83 -2.71
CA GLN A 144 -8.10 18.17 -1.49
C GLN A 144 -8.29 16.95 -0.58
N HIS A 145 -8.64 15.78 -1.14
CA HIS A 145 -8.76 14.54 -0.37
C HIS A 145 -7.44 14.18 0.29
N PHE A 146 -6.35 14.22 -0.48
CA PHE A 146 -5.02 13.92 0.04
C PHE A 146 -4.59 14.85 1.19
N ARG A 147 -4.90 16.15 1.10
CA ARG A 147 -4.66 17.08 2.21
C ARG A 147 -5.44 16.69 3.46
N ARG A 148 -6.73 16.35 3.33
CA ARG A 148 -7.55 15.89 4.47
C ARG A 148 -6.99 14.63 5.11
N MET A 149 -6.47 13.69 4.31
CA MET A 149 -5.81 12.48 4.81
C MET A 149 -4.59 12.83 5.68
N ILE A 150 -3.76 13.76 5.23
CA ILE A 150 -2.58 14.24 5.98
C ILE A 150 -3.01 14.89 7.29
N ASP A 151 -3.99 15.81 7.26
CA ASP A 151 -4.48 16.51 8.45
C ASP A 151 -5.09 15.52 9.47
N ALA A 152 -5.87 14.55 9.01
CA ALA A 152 -6.44 13.50 9.86
C ALA A 152 -5.34 12.64 10.50
N THR A 153 -4.25 12.38 9.76
CA THR A 153 -3.12 11.60 10.27
C THR A 153 -2.33 12.38 11.32
N ASP A 154 -2.12 13.69 11.12
CA ASP A 154 -1.51 14.55 12.15
C ASP A 154 -2.30 14.52 13.44
N ALA A 155 -3.63 14.68 13.35
CA ALA A 155 -4.50 14.64 14.52
C ALA A 155 -4.43 13.27 15.23
N PHE A 156 -4.42 12.17 14.46
CA PHE A 156 -4.29 10.82 15.01
C PHE A 156 -2.97 10.62 15.73
N ILE A 157 -1.85 11.02 15.13
CA ILE A 157 -0.51 10.91 15.75
C ILE A 157 -0.45 11.76 17.03
N ALA A 158 -0.92 13.00 16.98
CA ALA A 158 -0.92 13.91 18.13
C ALA A 158 -1.74 13.37 19.30
N GLY A 159 -2.86 12.71 19.01
CA GLY A 159 -3.72 12.08 20.02
C GLY A 159 -3.13 10.77 20.61
N ASN A 160 -2.11 10.18 19.97
CA ASN A 160 -1.59 8.86 20.33
C ASN A 160 -0.10 8.83 20.65
N THR A 161 0.46 9.93 21.13
CA THR A 161 1.92 10.08 21.40
C THR A 161 2.49 9.12 22.44
N ARG A 162 1.63 8.49 23.25
CA ARG A 162 2.03 7.50 24.28
C ARG A 162 2.04 6.07 23.74
N ARG A 163 1.65 5.85 22.50
CA ARG A 163 1.54 4.53 21.87
C ARG A 163 2.66 4.34 20.88
N GLU A 164 3.06 3.11 20.67
CA GLU A 164 4.15 2.77 19.77
C GLU A 164 3.61 2.44 18.37
N PRO A 165 4.03 3.15 17.31
CA PRO A 165 3.63 2.85 15.94
C PRO A 165 4.33 1.59 15.42
N GLY A 166 3.96 1.14 14.23
CA GLY A 166 4.62 0.02 13.54
C GLY A 166 3.77 -1.25 13.48
N ALA A 167 2.51 -1.20 13.92
CA ALA A 167 1.59 -2.34 13.83
C ALA A 167 0.34 -1.95 13.04
N LEU A 168 -0.27 -2.93 12.38
CA LEU A 168 -1.67 -2.84 11.98
C LEU A 168 -2.54 -2.98 13.25
N LEU A 169 -3.57 -2.17 13.33
CA LEU A 169 -4.47 -2.13 14.48
C LEU A 169 -5.70 -2.99 14.17
N GLN A 170 -5.89 -4.07 14.92
CA GLN A 170 -6.98 -5.03 14.72
C GLN A 170 -7.98 -4.95 15.86
N ASP A 171 -9.26 -4.84 15.56
CA ASP A 171 -10.33 -4.92 16.54
C ASP A 171 -10.53 -6.39 16.97
N ARG A 172 -10.37 -6.66 18.27
CA ARG A 172 -10.56 -8.00 18.86
C ARG A 172 -11.97 -8.52 18.72
N ARG A 173 -12.97 -7.63 18.67
CA ARG A 173 -14.39 -8.00 18.59
C ARG A 173 -14.78 -8.49 17.20
N THR A 174 -14.21 -7.90 16.15
CA THR A 174 -14.58 -8.18 14.76
C THR A 174 -13.50 -8.95 13.99
N GLY A 175 -12.26 -8.92 14.46
CA GLY A 175 -11.10 -9.43 13.73
C GLY A 175 -10.64 -8.53 12.57
N SER A 176 -11.32 -7.41 12.33
CA SER A 176 -11.03 -6.50 11.22
C SER A 176 -9.92 -5.51 11.58
N PHE A 177 -9.14 -5.10 10.58
CA PHE A 177 -8.21 -3.98 10.72
C PHE A 177 -8.98 -2.66 10.64
N PHE A 178 -8.61 -1.69 11.46
CA PHE A 178 -9.35 -0.45 11.60
C PHE A 178 -8.47 0.69 12.12
N LEU A 179 -9.04 1.89 12.24
CA LEU A 179 -8.45 3.05 12.90
C LEU A 179 -9.21 3.33 14.20
N PRO A 180 -8.62 3.14 15.40
CA PRO A 180 -9.25 3.48 16.68
C PRO A 180 -9.55 4.98 16.75
N GLN A 181 -10.80 5.33 17.14
CA GLN A 181 -11.27 6.72 17.23
C GLN A 181 -11.45 7.19 18.68
N SER A 182 -11.41 6.27 19.63
CA SER A 182 -11.67 6.53 21.06
C SER A 182 -10.83 5.62 21.95
N ASP A 183 -10.72 5.98 23.23
CA ASP A 183 -10.11 5.10 24.23
C ASP A 183 -10.83 3.75 24.34
N GLY A 184 -12.14 3.74 24.15
CA GLY A 184 -12.93 2.50 24.09
C GLY A 184 -12.50 1.57 22.96
N ASP A 185 -12.20 2.12 21.78
CA ASP A 185 -11.68 1.32 20.66
C ASP A 185 -10.31 0.77 20.97
N TRP A 186 -9.44 1.59 21.59
CA TRP A 186 -8.10 1.14 21.99
C TRP A 186 -8.14 -0.01 23.00
N MET A 187 -9.10 -0.07 23.88
CA MET A 187 -9.27 -1.20 24.82
C MET A 187 -9.55 -2.52 24.11
N HIS A 188 -10.14 -2.47 22.93
CA HIS A 188 -10.43 -3.63 22.10
C HIS A 188 -9.43 -3.81 20.95
N THR A 189 -8.38 -3.00 20.90
CA THR A 189 -7.34 -3.10 19.87
C THR A 189 -6.29 -4.13 20.26
N ARG A 190 -5.86 -4.92 19.29
CA ARG A 190 -4.60 -5.67 19.34
C ARG A 190 -3.68 -5.22 18.20
N GLU A 191 -2.39 -5.29 18.45
CA GLU A 191 -1.38 -5.03 17.46
C GLU A 191 -1.13 -6.28 16.63
N HIS A 192 -1.12 -6.10 15.31
CA HIS A 192 -0.72 -7.14 14.36
C HIS A 192 0.58 -6.67 13.68
N ARG A 193 1.68 -7.36 13.97
CA ARG A 193 3.00 -7.05 13.44
C ARG A 193 3.35 -7.98 12.29
N GLY A 194 4.19 -7.49 11.40
CA GLY A 194 4.65 -8.27 10.25
C GLY A 194 5.77 -9.24 10.59
N ALA A 195 6.00 -10.18 9.66
CA ALA A 195 7.11 -11.13 9.68
C ALA A 195 7.51 -11.55 8.27
N LEU A 196 8.57 -12.36 8.14
CA LEU A 196 8.89 -13.03 6.88
C LEU A 196 7.74 -13.96 6.46
N GLY A 197 7.20 -13.72 5.27
CA GLY A 197 6.06 -14.48 4.74
C GLY A 197 4.69 -13.97 5.18
N GLY A 198 4.63 -13.04 6.13
CA GLY A 198 3.39 -12.50 6.70
C GLY A 198 2.89 -13.32 7.90
N VAL A 199 1.98 -12.74 8.64
CA VAL A 199 1.34 -13.33 9.82
C VAL A 199 -0.16 -13.44 9.58
N ILE A 200 -0.76 -14.58 9.89
CA ILE A 200 -2.20 -14.77 9.77
C ILE A 200 -2.91 -13.88 10.79
N ALA A 201 -3.85 -13.08 10.32
CA ALA A 201 -4.68 -12.25 11.18
C ALA A 201 -5.48 -13.13 12.15
N GLN A 202 -5.53 -12.73 13.42
CA GLN A 202 -6.29 -13.45 14.42
C GLN A 202 -7.80 -13.24 14.20
N PRO A 203 -8.64 -14.26 14.40
CA PRO A 203 -10.08 -14.08 14.35
C PRO A 203 -10.57 -13.16 15.48
N ALA A 204 -11.86 -12.77 15.41
CA ALA A 204 -12.51 -12.10 16.51
C ALA A 204 -12.39 -12.94 17.81
N ASP A 205 -12.20 -12.25 18.93
CA ASP A 205 -12.24 -12.94 20.23
C ASP A 205 -13.68 -13.47 20.44
N MET A 206 -13.79 -14.77 20.63
CA MET A 206 -15.10 -15.35 20.99
C MET A 206 -15.54 -14.70 22.32
N ALA A 207 -16.73 -14.11 22.33
CA ALA A 207 -17.31 -13.67 23.58
C ALA A 207 -17.40 -14.90 24.50
N ILE A 208 -16.63 -14.87 25.60
CA ILE A 208 -16.80 -15.84 26.67
C ILE A 208 -18.11 -15.44 27.34
N GLY A 209 -19.18 -16.16 27.01
CA GLY A 209 -20.51 -16.00 27.61
C GLY A 209 -20.54 -16.40 29.09
#